data_8c429cbf071565429a34bb9504aa7c0c
#
_entry.id   8c429cbf071565429a34bb9504aa7c0c
#
_cell.length_a   1.000
_cell.length_b   1.000
_cell.length_c   1.000
_cell.angle_alpha   90.00
_cell.angle_beta   90.00
_cell.angle_gamma   90.00
#
_symmetry.space_group_name_H-M   'P 1'
#
loop_
_entity.id
_entity.type
_entity.pdbx_description
1 polymer ?
#
loop_
_entity_poly.entity_id
_entity_poly.type
_entity_poly.pdbx_seq_one_letter_code
_entity_poly.pdbx_strand_id
1 'polypeptide(L)'
;LIINGGLGPTEDDLTAEALAKVIDQPLEENQQALRHLEAWCEKRGFRLEGANRKQVLLPHGIEVVANDVGSAVGFSITHNNCLIICTPGVPSELKVMWAKEILPLLKPRLPNLDKVKTIKLPVFGIGESAIQNLFHKQLADWPEEIEVGYRAASPLVELKLTTRSSAAEKLLPNWQDKLTTLLAGHVLSIDDTEAPQSASVAKSLVDLLAQYKQTITTAESCTGGLIASNLTRIAGSSQVFEAGYVTYSNRIKSELLNVKQQTLVEHGAVSEAVVLEMAQGALAASGSDWVVSVSGIAGPGGGSE
;
A
#
# COMPACT_ATOMS: atom_id res chain seq x y z
N LEU A 1 -19.98 -5.26 -15.92
CA LEU A 1 -18.66 -5.84 -16.20
C LEU A 1 -17.62 -4.74 -16.15
N ILE A 2 -16.51 -4.96 -15.45
CA ILE A 2 -15.35 -4.05 -15.47
C ILE A 2 -14.18 -4.83 -16.06
N ILE A 3 -13.54 -4.23 -17.07
CA ILE A 3 -12.34 -4.75 -17.75
C ILE A 3 -11.20 -3.78 -17.44
N ASN A 4 -10.14 -4.28 -16.80
CA ASN A 4 -9.02 -3.47 -16.37
C ASN A 4 -7.75 -3.83 -17.14
N GLY A 5 -7.14 -2.84 -17.81
CA GLY A 5 -5.92 -2.98 -18.61
C GLY A 5 -6.16 -3.09 -20.11
N GLY A 6 -5.07 -3.13 -20.88
CA GLY A 6 -5.09 -3.29 -22.33
C GLY A 6 -5.58 -2.06 -23.12
N LEU A 7 -5.42 -0.84 -22.56
CA LEU A 7 -5.76 0.44 -23.21
C LEU A 7 -4.53 1.30 -23.52
N GLY A 8 -3.34 0.77 -23.37
CA GLY A 8 -2.09 1.45 -23.67
C GLY A 8 -1.78 1.50 -25.17
N PRO A 9 -0.58 1.99 -25.54
CA PRO A 9 -0.16 2.17 -26.94
C PRO A 9 0.52 0.95 -27.53
N THR A 10 0.72 -0.13 -26.78
CA THR A 10 1.53 -1.30 -27.20
C THR A 10 0.67 -2.31 -27.98
N GLU A 11 1.33 -3.24 -28.66
CA GLU A 11 0.65 -4.22 -29.53
C GLU A 11 -0.23 -5.19 -28.73
N ASP A 12 0.12 -5.46 -27.50
CA ASP A 12 -0.60 -6.32 -26.56
C ASP A 12 -1.78 -5.63 -25.85
N ASP A 13 -1.97 -4.33 -26.05
CA ASP A 13 -3.13 -3.58 -25.57
C ASP A 13 -4.32 -3.80 -26.52
N LEU A 14 -5.11 -4.84 -26.26
CA LEU A 14 -6.15 -5.32 -27.19
C LEU A 14 -7.58 -5.09 -26.69
N THR A 15 -7.80 -4.45 -25.55
CA THR A 15 -9.12 -4.34 -24.93
C THR A 15 -10.13 -3.61 -25.79
N ALA A 16 -9.76 -2.49 -26.42
CA ALA A 16 -10.64 -1.74 -27.31
C ALA A 16 -11.01 -2.55 -28.56
N GLU A 17 -10.02 -3.22 -29.17
CA GLU A 17 -10.25 -4.06 -30.35
C GLU A 17 -11.11 -5.29 -30.04
N ALA A 18 -10.88 -5.93 -28.89
CA ALA A 18 -11.64 -7.10 -28.46
C ALA A 18 -13.11 -6.72 -28.20
N LEU A 19 -13.33 -5.58 -27.50
CA LEU A 19 -14.70 -5.12 -27.26
C LEU A 19 -15.40 -4.69 -28.55
N ALA A 20 -14.73 -3.98 -29.45
CA ALA A 20 -15.26 -3.61 -30.75
C ALA A 20 -15.82 -4.81 -31.53
N LYS A 21 -15.07 -5.94 -31.54
CA LYS A 21 -15.53 -7.20 -32.15
C LYS A 21 -16.74 -7.80 -31.45
N VAL A 22 -16.77 -7.77 -30.12
CA VAL A 22 -17.87 -8.34 -29.33
C VAL A 22 -19.18 -7.58 -29.55
N ILE A 23 -19.11 -6.26 -29.69
CA ILE A 23 -20.30 -5.40 -29.85
C ILE A 23 -20.62 -5.12 -31.32
N ASP A 24 -19.86 -5.67 -32.25
CA ASP A 24 -19.97 -5.47 -33.71
C ASP A 24 -19.95 -3.98 -34.12
N GLN A 25 -19.00 -3.24 -33.59
CA GLN A 25 -18.78 -1.83 -33.88
C GLN A 25 -17.36 -1.59 -34.42
N PRO A 26 -17.18 -0.65 -35.37
CA PRO A 26 -15.84 -0.30 -35.84
C PRO A 26 -15.07 0.48 -34.77
N LEU A 27 -13.74 0.38 -34.83
CA LEU A 27 -12.85 1.30 -34.13
C LEU A 27 -12.77 2.62 -34.92
N GLU A 28 -12.91 3.72 -34.22
CA GLU A 28 -12.78 5.07 -34.77
C GLU A 28 -11.96 5.97 -33.84
N GLU A 29 -11.38 7.02 -34.41
CA GLU A 29 -10.66 8.01 -33.62
C GLU A 29 -11.67 8.83 -32.78
N ASN A 30 -11.65 8.65 -31.47
CA ASN A 30 -12.52 9.38 -30.56
C ASN A 30 -11.95 10.76 -30.24
N GLN A 31 -12.68 11.81 -30.60
CA GLN A 31 -12.24 13.19 -30.46
C GLN A 31 -12.05 13.65 -29.00
N GLN A 32 -12.77 13.08 -28.05
CA GLN A 32 -12.61 13.39 -26.64
C GLN A 32 -11.34 12.74 -26.10
N ALA A 33 -11.08 11.49 -26.44
CA ALA A 33 -9.85 10.78 -26.11
C ALA A 33 -8.61 11.45 -26.74
N LEU A 34 -8.72 11.92 -27.99
CA LEU A 34 -7.64 12.64 -28.67
C LEU A 34 -7.28 13.93 -27.94
N ARG A 35 -8.26 14.78 -27.63
CA ARG A 35 -8.04 16.02 -26.86
C ARG A 35 -7.39 15.75 -25.50
N HIS A 36 -7.82 14.70 -24.82
CA HIS A 36 -7.22 14.29 -23.55
C HIS A 36 -5.74 13.91 -23.71
N LEU A 37 -5.44 13.09 -24.71
CA LEU A 37 -4.06 12.62 -24.98
C LEU A 37 -3.15 13.78 -25.39
N GLU A 38 -3.62 14.69 -26.23
CA GLU A 38 -2.89 15.91 -26.64
C GLU A 38 -2.56 16.78 -25.41
N ALA A 39 -3.53 17.06 -24.55
CA ALA A 39 -3.32 17.84 -23.34
C ALA A 39 -2.39 17.14 -22.35
N TRP A 40 -2.46 15.80 -22.24
CA TRP A 40 -1.57 15.02 -21.41
C TRP A 40 -0.12 15.07 -21.91
N CYS A 41 0.10 14.97 -23.24
CA CYS A 41 1.41 15.10 -23.87
C CYS A 41 1.99 16.51 -23.69
N GLU A 42 1.20 17.54 -23.96
CA GLU A 42 1.62 18.94 -23.82
C GLU A 42 2.09 19.26 -22.40
N LYS A 43 1.33 18.86 -21.40
CA LYS A 43 1.66 19.08 -19.98
C LYS A 43 2.99 18.44 -19.56
N ARG A 44 3.43 17.40 -20.26
CA ARG A 44 4.67 16.65 -19.97
C ARG A 44 5.80 16.90 -20.98
N GLY A 45 5.59 17.77 -21.94
CA GLY A 45 6.58 18.08 -22.97
C GLY A 45 6.82 16.93 -23.97
N PHE A 46 5.88 15.98 -24.09
CA PHE A 46 5.93 14.91 -25.07
C PHE A 46 5.27 15.35 -26.39
N ARG A 47 5.77 14.79 -27.49
CA ARG A 47 5.06 14.88 -28.79
C ARG A 47 4.13 13.70 -28.95
N LEU A 48 2.95 13.96 -29.50
CA LEU A 48 2.04 12.89 -29.88
C LEU A 48 2.59 12.14 -31.09
N GLU A 49 3.10 10.93 -30.85
CA GLU A 49 3.64 10.05 -31.90
C GLU A 49 2.60 9.01 -32.35
N GLY A 50 2.82 8.40 -33.52
CA GLY A 50 1.86 7.49 -34.14
C GLY A 50 1.44 6.31 -33.26
N ALA A 51 2.37 5.72 -32.51
CA ALA A 51 2.06 4.61 -31.60
C ALA A 51 1.07 5.02 -30.49
N ASN A 52 1.19 6.23 -29.94
CA ASN A 52 0.29 6.72 -28.91
C ASN A 52 -1.15 6.95 -29.42
N ARG A 53 -1.32 7.15 -30.74
CA ARG A 53 -2.65 7.30 -31.34
C ARG A 53 -3.53 6.06 -31.25
N LYS A 54 -2.95 4.89 -31.01
CA LYS A 54 -3.72 3.68 -30.72
C LYS A 54 -4.70 3.87 -29.54
N GLN A 55 -4.32 4.64 -28.52
CA GLN A 55 -5.12 4.89 -27.33
C GLN A 55 -6.42 5.70 -27.58
N VAL A 56 -6.53 6.35 -28.71
CA VAL A 56 -7.73 7.11 -29.10
C VAL A 56 -8.62 6.38 -30.09
N LEU A 57 -8.20 5.20 -30.57
CA LEU A 57 -9.02 4.32 -31.40
C LEU A 57 -9.94 3.50 -30.49
N LEU A 58 -11.19 3.93 -30.40
CA LEU A 58 -12.18 3.35 -29.50
C LEU A 58 -13.39 2.85 -30.29
N PRO A 59 -14.15 1.88 -29.78
CA PRO A 59 -15.35 1.39 -30.47
C PRO A 59 -16.37 2.52 -30.68
N HIS A 60 -17.06 2.51 -31.79
CA HIS A 60 -18.13 3.48 -32.03
C HIS A 60 -19.23 3.39 -30.96
N GLY A 61 -19.76 4.54 -30.56
CA GLY A 61 -20.90 4.63 -29.63
C GLY A 61 -20.55 4.46 -28.15
N ILE A 62 -19.26 4.47 -27.78
CA ILE A 62 -18.84 4.46 -26.38
C ILE A 62 -18.99 5.84 -25.72
N GLU A 63 -19.07 5.83 -24.40
CA GLU A 63 -18.93 7.02 -23.55
C GLU A 63 -17.53 7.01 -22.91
N VAL A 64 -16.80 8.14 -23.01
CA VAL A 64 -15.47 8.27 -22.42
C VAL A 64 -15.59 8.38 -20.91
N VAL A 65 -14.77 7.62 -20.19
CA VAL A 65 -14.56 7.71 -18.75
C VAL A 65 -13.23 8.43 -18.52
N ALA A 66 -13.28 9.61 -17.92
CA ALA A 66 -12.11 10.47 -17.80
C ALA A 66 -11.01 9.87 -16.92
N ASN A 67 -9.75 10.19 -17.25
CA ASN A 67 -8.56 9.78 -16.51
C ASN A 67 -7.63 10.99 -16.27
N ASP A 68 -7.74 11.62 -15.12
CA ASP A 68 -6.94 12.81 -14.79
C ASP A 68 -5.44 12.54 -14.61
N VAL A 69 -5.04 11.29 -14.53
CA VAL A 69 -3.68 10.87 -14.16
C VAL A 69 -2.87 10.33 -15.34
N GLY A 70 -3.46 9.46 -16.13
CA GLY A 70 -2.80 8.73 -17.22
C GLY A 70 -3.05 9.30 -18.62
N SER A 71 -2.36 8.73 -19.62
CA SER A 71 -2.50 9.09 -21.04
C SER A 71 -3.74 8.49 -21.70
N ALA A 72 -4.11 7.27 -21.32
CA ALA A 72 -5.26 6.58 -21.86
C ALA A 72 -6.51 6.93 -21.05
N VAL A 73 -7.59 7.30 -21.72
CA VAL A 73 -8.91 7.38 -21.11
C VAL A 73 -9.48 5.98 -20.87
N GLY A 74 -10.44 5.86 -19.95
CA GLY A 74 -11.34 4.72 -19.94
C GLY A 74 -12.54 4.97 -20.85
N PHE A 75 -13.38 3.96 -21.01
CA PHE A 75 -14.65 4.12 -21.73
C PHE A 75 -15.71 3.13 -21.23
N SER A 76 -16.95 3.42 -21.50
CA SER A 76 -18.08 2.56 -21.14
C SER A 76 -19.07 2.45 -22.27
N ILE A 77 -19.79 1.31 -22.29
CA ILE A 77 -20.92 1.05 -23.17
C ILE A 77 -21.91 0.11 -22.51
N THR A 78 -23.19 0.26 -22.86
CA THR A 78 -24.21 -0.73 -22.49
C THR A 78 -24.47 -1.66 -23.68
N HIS A 79 -24.20 -2.94 -23.52
CA HIS A 79 -24.45 -3.97 -24.52
C HIS A 79 -25.23 -5.13 -23.87
N ASN A 80 -26.34 -5.54 -24.50
CA ASN A 80 -27.20 -6.63 -23.99
C ASN A 80 -27.59 -6.46 -22.50
N ASN A 81 -28.05 -5.29 -22.11
CA ASN A 81 -28.37 -4.91 -20.72
C ASN A 81 -27.19 -4.98 -19.72
N CYS A 82 -25.98 -5.17 -20.21
CA CYS A 82 -24.76 -5.14 -19.39
C CYS A 82 -24.01 -3.84 -19.59
N LEU A 83 -23.80 -3.07 -18.52
CA LEU A 83 -22.83 -1.98 -18.54
C LEU A 83 -21.43 -2.55 -18.51
N ILE A 84 -20.64 -2.26 -19.54
CA ILE A 84 -19.24 -2.62 -19.66
C ILE A 84 -18.40 -1.36 -19.46
N ILE A 85 -17.46 -1.39 -18.54
CA ILE A 85 -16.53 -0.28 -18.27
C ILE A 85 -15.11 -0.80 -18.47
N CYS A 86 -14.35 -0.16 -19.36
CA CYS A 86 -12.96 -0.46 -19.62
C CYS A 86 -12.06 0.62 -18.99
N THR A 87 -11.02 0.23 -18.29
CA THR A 87 -10.11 1.13 -17.58
C THR A 87 -8.65 0.80 -17.88
N PRO A 88 -7.73 1.80 -17.81
CA PRO A 88 -6.30 1.54 -17.82
C PRO A 88 -5.88 0.60 -16.69
N GLY A 89 -4.78 -0.15 -16.88
CA GLY A 89 -4.30 -1.17 -15.94
C GLY A 89 -3.54 -0.64 -14.72
N VAL A 90 -3.20 0.64 -14.69
CA VAL A 90 -2.39 1.25 -13.62
C VAL A 90 -3.23 1.48 -12.37
N PRO A 91 -2.87 0.88 -11.19
CA PRO A 91 -3.70 0.96 -9.99
C PRO A 91 -3.96 2.38 -9.46
N SER A 92 -2.98 3.28 -9.57
CA SER A 92 -3.12 4.68 -9.16
C SER A 92 -4.12 5.46 -10.03
N GLU A 93 -4.17 5.18 -11.33
CA GLU A 93 -5.14 5.74 -12.25
C GLU A 93 -6.55 5.22 -11.94
N LEU A 94 -6.68 3.90 -11.81
CA LEU A 94 -7.96 3.25 -11.48
C LEU A 94 -8.56 3.79 -10.18
N LYS A 95 -7.77 4.05 -9.14
CA LYS A 95 -8.26 4.63 -7.88
C LYS A 95 -8.92 5.99 -8.08
N VAL A 96 -8.30 6.86 -8.86
CA VAL A 96 -8.84 8.20 -9.14
C VAL A 96 -10.09 8.10 -10.01
N MET A 97 -10.04 7.31 -11.09
CA MET A 97 -11.18 7.08 -11.99
C MET A 97 -12.36 6.44 -11.25
N TRP A 98 -12.10 5.49 -10.33
CA TRP A 98 -13.12 4.85 -9.53
C TRP A 98 -13.93 5.87 -8.72
N ALA A 99 -13.24 6.75 -8.00
CA ALA A 99 -13.88 7.71 -7.12
C ALA A 99 -14.63 8.80 -7.90
N LYS A 100 -14.04 9.31 -8.98
CA LYS A 100 -14.57 10.47 -9.72
C LYS A 100 -15.59 10.12 -10.78
N GLU A 101 -15.38 9.01 -11.49
CA GLU A 101 -16.12 8.68 -12.70
C GLU A 101 -16.97 7.41 -12.53
N ILE A 102 -16.33 6.30 -12.12
CA ILE A 102 -16.96 4.98 -12.16
C ILE A 102 -18.04 4.85 -11.08
N LEU A 103 -17.73 5.22 -9.85
CA LEU A 103 -18.69 5.14 -8.75
C LEU A 103 -19.94 6.01 -8.97
N PRO A 104 -19.86 7.27 -9.43
CA PRO A 104 -21.01 8.06 -9.83
C PRO A 104 -21.84 7.41 -10.95
N LEU A 105 -21.20 6.78 -11.93
CA LEU A 105 -21.85 6.07 -13.03
C LEU A 105 -22.62 4.83 -12.55
N LEU A 106 -22.09 4.12 -11.53
CA LEU A 106 -22.68 2.90 -10.99
C LEU A 106 -23.82 3.18 -9.99
N LYS A 107 -23.70 4.19 -9.14
CA LYS A 107 -24.66 4.48 -8.07
C LYS A 107 -26.13 4.48 -8.50
N PRO A 108 -26.53 5.13 -9.60
CA PRO A 108 -27.94 5.14 -10.04
C PRO A 108 -28.45 3.77 -10.50
N ARG A 109 -27.54 2.89 -10.93
CA ARG A 109 -27.85 1.55 -11.45
C ARG A 109 -27.91 0.48 -10.36
N LEU A 110 -27.43 0.80 -9.17
CA LEU A 110 -27.32 -0.10 -8.02
C LEU A 110 -27.97 0.53 -6.78
N PRO A 111 -29.29 0.87 -6.84
CA PRO A 111 -29.96 1.62 -5.78
C PRO A 111 -30.01 0.91 -4.43
N ASN A 112 -29.90 -0.43 -4.42
CA ASN A 112 -30.00 -1.26 -3.22
C ASN A 112 -28.64 -1.83 -2.78
N LEU A 113 -27.52 -1.18 -3.13
CA LEU A 113 -26.22 -1.56 -2.58
C LEU A 113 -26.25 -1.32 -1.07
N ASP A 114 -26.36 -2.41 -0.33
CA ASP A 114 -26.11 -2.41 1.11
C ASP A 114 -24.74 -1.78 1.36
N LYS A 115 -24.71 -0.81 2.25
CA LYS A 115 -23.46 -0.16 2.63
C LYS A 115 -22.59 -1.17 3.36
N VAL A 116 -21.64 -1.75 2.64
CA VAL A 116 -20.61 -2.59 3.26
C VAL A 116 -19.73 -1.71 4.12
N LYS A 117 -19.70 -2.01 5.42
CA LYS A 117 -18.79 -1.37 6.36
C LYS A 117 -17.74 -2.38 6.79
N THR A 118 -16.48 -2.00 6.66
CA THR A 118 -15.37 -2.85 7.10
C THR A 118 -14.46 -2.06 8.04
N ILE A 119 -14.17 -2.65 9.20
CA ILE A 119 -13.10 -2.21 10.11
C ILE A 119 -11.92 -3.17 9.92
N LYS A 120 -10.71 -2.64 9.92
CA LYS A 120 -9.47 -3.38 9.79
C LYS A 120 -8.65 -3.23 11.05
N LEU A 121 -8.15 -4.32 11.59
CA LEU A 121 -7.25 -4.37 12.72
C LEU A 121 -5.94 -5.01 12.26
N PRO A 122 -4.85 -4.24 12.16
CA PRO A 122 -3.53 -4.80 11.88
C PRO A 122 -2.99 -5.50 13.13
N VAL A 123 -2.70 -6.79 13.02
CA VAL A 123 -2.24 -7.64 14.12
C VAL A 123 -0.82 -8.11 13.81
N PHE A 124 0.09 -7.95 14.77
CA PHE A 124 1.51 -8.31 14.65
C PHE A 124 1.89 -9.42 15.62
N GLY A 125 2.79 -10.31 15.20
CA GLY A 125 3.40 -11.32 16.07
C GLY A 125 2.50 -12.51 16.45
N ILE A 126 1.31 -12.61 15.85
CA ILE A 126 0.40 -13.75 16.04
C ILE A 126 -0.20 -14.15 14.69
N GLY A 127 -0.23 -15.44 14.41
CA GLY A 127 -0.74 -15.99 13.16
C GLY A 127 -2.26 -16.12 13.12
N GLU A 128 -2.82 -16.19 11.90
CA GLU A 128 -4.25 -16.32 11.63
C GLU A 128 -4.92 -17.46 12.42
N SER A 129 -4.30 -18.65 12.41
CA SER A 129 -4.84 -19.83 13.12
C SER A 129 -4.92 -19.61 14.64
N ALA A 130 -3.97 -18.90 15.22
CA ALA A 130 -3.97 -18.58 16.65
C ALA A 130 -5.05 -17.56 16.99
N ILE A 131 -5.25 -16.54 16.14
CA ILE A 131 -6.36 -15.57 16.28
C ILE A 131 -7.71 -16.30 16.20
N GLN A 132 -7.89 -17.19 15.22
CA GLN A 132 -9.11 -17.96 15.03
C GLN A 132 -9.41 -18.85 16.25
N ASN A 133 -8.40 -19.50 16.81
CA ASN A 133 -8.53 -20.31 18.01
C ASN A 133 -8.94 -19.47 19.26
N LEU A 134 -8.41 -18.25 19.38
CA LEU A 134 -8.83 -17.33 20.45
C LEU A 134 -10.31 -16.94 20.30
N PHE A 135 -10.77 -16.67 19.08
CA PHE A 135 -12.15 -16.31 18.78
C PHE A 135 -13.10 -17.45 19.16
N HIS A 136 -12.83 -18.68 18.73
CA HIS A 136 -13.64 -19.84 19.07
C HIS A 136 -13.74 -20.11 20.58
N LYS A 137 -12.69 -19.79 21.34
CA LYS A 137 -12.66 -20.04 22.80
C LYS A 137 -13.31 -18.94 23.61
N GLN A 138 -13.26 -17.68 23.17
CA GLN A 138 -13.57 -16.53 24.02
C GLN A 138 -14.70 -15.63 23.49
N LEU A 139 -15.18 -15.85 22.26
CA LEU A 139 -16.21 -15.04 21.62
C LEU A 139 -17.41 -15.87 21.19
N ALA A 140 -18.03 -16.56 22.16
CA ALA A 140 -19.22 -17.39 21.91
C ALA A 140 -20.45 -16.57 21.50
N ASP A 141 -20.46 -15.26 21.81
CA ASP A 141 -21.53 -14.30 21.53
C ASP A 141 -21.31 -13.50 20.23
N TRP A 142 -20.48 -14.02 19.30
CA TRP A 142 -20.19 -13.35 18.02
C TRP A 142 -21.46 -13.14 17.19
N PRO A 143 -21.75 -11.91 16.71
CA PRO A 143 -22.95 -11.64 15.93
C PRO A 143 -22.80 -12.20 14.50
N GLU A 144 -23.83 -12.91 14.05
CA GLU A 144 -23.86 -13.55 12.71
C GLU A 144 -23.75 -12.52 11.57
N GLU A 145 -24.17 -11.26 11.81
CA GLU A 145 -24.14 -10.18 10.81
C GLU A 145 -22.76 -9.55 10.63
N ILE A 146 -21.77 -9.93 11.44
CA ILE A 146 -20.38 -9.47 11.29
C ILE A 146 -19.51 -10.60 10.77
N GLU A 147 -19.13 -10.49 9.51
CA GLU A 147 -18.19 -11.41 8.87
C GLU A 147 -16.76 -11.12 9.34
N VAL A 148 -16.03 -12.16 9.72
CA VAL A 148 -14.59 -12.08 10.03
C VAL A 148 -13.79 -12.55 8.82
N GLY A 149 -12.88 -11.70 8.38
CA GLY A 149 -11.94 -12.02 7.31
C GLY A 149 -10.50 -11.81 7.75
N TYR A 150 -9.58 -12.55 7.16
CA TYR A 150 -8.15 -12.43 7.40
C TYR A 150 -7.43 -12.14 6.08
N ARG A 151 -6.42 -11.29 6.12
CA ARG A 151 -5.47 -11.09 5.03
C ARG A 151 -4.06 -11.20 5.58
N ALA A 152 -3.38 -12.27 5.20
CA ALA A 152 -1.96 -12.42 5.51
C ALA A 152 -1.16 -11.35 4.73
N ALA A 153 -0.33 -10.63 5.45
CA ALA A 153 0.50 -9.58 4.89
C ALA A 153 1.76 -9.46 5.75
N SER A 154 2.57 -10.53 5.69
CA SER A 154 3.79 -10.66 6.51
C SER A 154 4.56 -9.34 6.64
N PRO A 155 4.93 -8.94 7.89
CA PRO A 155 4.80 -9.67 9.15
C PRO A 155 3.45 -9.49 9.88
N LEU A 156 2.44 -8.91 9.23
CA LEU A 156 1.13 -8.62 9.80
C LEU A 156 0.07 -9.61 9.34
N VAL A 157 -0.97 -9.74 10.14
CA VAL A 157 -2.27 -10.27 9.76
C VAL A 157 -3.29 -9.13 9.85
N GLU A 158 -3.90 -8.75 8.74
CA GLU A 158 -5.02 -7.80 8.74
C GLU A 158 -6.31 -8.56 9.05
N LEU A 159 -6.84 -8.34 10.24
CA LEU A 159 -8.14 -8.83 10.66
C LEU A 159 -9.21 -7.85 10.19
N LYS A 160 -10.24 -8.35 9.51
CA LYS A 160 -11.34 -7.55 8.95
C LYS A 160 -12.65 -7.92 9.61
N LEU A 161 -13.39 -6.92 10.07
CA LEU A 161 -14.76 -7.04 10.52
C LEU A 161 -15.64 -6.37 9.48
N THR A 162 -16.44 -7.14 8.79
CA THR A 162 -17.28 -6.64 7.70
C THR A 162 -18.75 -6.89 7.99
N THR A 163 -19.58 -5.87 7.85
CA THR A 163 -21.05 -6.01 7.91
C THR A 163 -21.72 -5.32 6.72
N ARG A 164 -22.88 -5.85 6.33
CA ARG A 164 -23.81 -5.28 5.36
C ARG A 164 -25.06 -4.71 6.02
N SER A 165 -25.22 -4.95 7.32
CA SER A 165 -26.39 -4.53 8.10
C SER A 165 -26.12 -3.17 8.76
N SER A 166 -27.03 -2.21 8.55
CA SER A 166 -26.96 -0.91 9.22
C SER A 166 -27.18 -1.03 10.75
N ALA A 167 -27.87 -2.07 11.20
CA ALA A 167 -28.00 -2.37 12.62
C ALA A 167 -26.69 -2.87 13.22
N ALA A 168 -26.02 -3.81 12.52
CA ALA A 168 -24.74 -4.35 12.96
C ALA A 168 -23.55 -3.37 12.78
N GLU A 169 -23.68 -2.35 11.92
CA GLU A 169 -22.68 -1.27 11.82
C GLU A 169 -22.45 -0.59 13.18
N LYS A 170 -23.52 -0.43 13.98
CA LYS A 170 -23.43 0.17 15.31
C LYS A 170 -22.70 -0.70 16.33
N LEU A 171 -22.57 -1.99 16.05
CA LEU A 171 -21.86 -2.94 16.91
C LEU A 171 -20.35 -2.96 16.65
N LEU A 172 -19.92 -2.56 15.44
CA LEU A 172 -18.53 -2.64 15.03
C LEU A 172 -17.55 -1.96 15.99
N PRO A 173 -17.78 -0.73 16.51
CA PRO A 173 -16.85 -0.11 17.45
C PRO A 173 -16.67 -0.93 18.73
N ASN A 174 -17.76 -1.45 19.31
CA ASN A 174 -17.70 -2.27 20.50
C ASN A 174 -16.93 -3.57 20.28
N TRP A 175 -17.11 -4.20 19.10
CA TRP A 175 -16.36 -5.40 18.74
C TRP A 175 -14.89 -5.10 18.43
N GLN A 176 -14.60 -3.95 17.85
CA GLN A 176 -13.22 -3.48 17.68
C GLN A 176 -12.53 -3.36 19.04
N ASP A 177 -13.16 -2.72 20.04
CA ASP A 177 -12.60 -2.56 21.38
C ASP A 177 -12.42 -3.92 22.09
N LYS A 178 -13.43 -4.82 22.01
CA LYS A 178 -13.32 -6.18 22.54
C LYS A 178 -12.12 -6.93 21.95
N LEU A 179 -11.93 -6.86 20.61
CA LEU A 179 -10.84 -7.53 19.92
C LEU A 179 -9.49 -6.89 20.21
N THR A 180 -9.42 -5.58 20.31
CA THR A 180 -8.20 -4.88 20.71
C THR A 180 -7.78 -5.28 22.13
N THR A 181 -8.73 -5.47 23.03
CA THR A 181 -8.48 -5.96 24.41
C THR A 181 -8.05 -7.44 24.39
N LEU A 182 -8.75 -8.29 23.63
CA LEU A 182 -8.45 -9.71 23.51
C LEU A 182 -7.06 -9.98 22.91
N LEU A 183 -6.67 -9.15 21.95
CA LEU A 183 -5.39 -9.22 21.25
C LEU A 183 -4.39 -8.18 21.78
N ALA A 184 -4.51 -7.81 23.07
CA ALA A 184 -3.66 -6.79 23.67
C ALA A 184 -2.17 -7.09 23.47
N GLY A 185 -1.40 -6.08 23.05
CA GLY A 185 0.01 -6.19 22.69
C GLY A 185 0.29 -6.66 21.25
N HIS A 186 -0.74 -7.07 20.52
CA HIS A 186 -0.63 -7.50 19.11
C HIS A 186 -1.29 -6.56 18.12
N VAL A 187 -2.30 -5.79 18.52
CA VAL A 187 -2.99 -4.83 17.65
C VAL A 187 -2.18 -3.56 17.53
N LEU A 188 -1.88 -3.18 16.30
CA LEU A 188 -1.15 -1.95 16.00
C LEU A 188 -2.11 -0.77 15.75
N SER A 189 -1.61 0.45 15.90
CA SER A 189 -2.35 1.67 15.56
C SER A 189 -2.81 1.63 14.11
N ILE A 190 -4.07 2.01 13.88
CA ILE A 190 -4.63 2.12 12.53
C ILE A 190 -4.11 3.42 11.93
N ASP A 191 -3.41 3.32 10.81
CA ASP A 191 -3.12 4.48 9.98
C ASP A 191 -4.28 4.66 9.01
N ASP A 192 -5.04 5.75 9.15
CA ASP A 192 -6.17 6.09 8.28
C ASP A 192 -5.71 6.48 6.86
N THR A 193 -4.40 6.65 6.66
CA THR A 193 -3.83 6.80 5.33
C THR A 193 -3.77 5.42 4.68
N GLU A 194 -4.01 5.33 3.37
CA GLU A 194 -3.83 4.09 2.58
C GLU A 194 -2.34 3.67 2.49
N ALA A 195 -1.60 3.88 3.57
CA ALA A 195 -0.18 3.63 3.64
C ALA A 195 0.13 2.12 3.62
N PRO A 196 1.31 1.72 3.14
CA PRO A 196 1.77 0.35 3.24
C PRO A 196 1.72 -0.16 4.68
N GLN A 197 1.57 -1.46 4.90
CA GLN A 197 1.49 -2.07 6.24
C GLN A 197 2.67 -1.71 7.16
N SER A 198 3.85 -1.42 6.60
CA SER A 198 4.99 -0.89 7.34
C SER A 198 4.68 0.44 8.05
N ALA A 199 3.78 1.25 7.53
CA ALA A 199 3.39 2.51 8.14
C ALA A 199 2.59 2.30 9.45
N SER A 200 1.81 1.22 9.54
CA SER A 200 1.07 0.90 10.78
C SER A 200 2.01 0.56 11.94
N VAL A 201 3.10 -0.18 11.69
CA VAL A 201 4.15 -0.46 12.70
C VAL A 201 4.87 0.83 13.09
N ALA A 202 5.28 1.63 12.11
CA ALA A 202 5.96 2.90 12.35
C ALA A 202 5.06 3.88 13.13
N LYS A 203 3.78 3.96 12.78
CA LYS A 203 2.79 4.79 13.51
C LYS A 203 2.68 4.38 14.97
N SER A 204 2.51 3.08 15.24
CA SER A 204 2.42 2.57 16.61
C SER A 204 3.68 2.87 17.42
N LEU A 205 4.85 2.73 16.80
CA LEU A 205 6.12 3.03 17.45
C LEU A 205 6.26 4.53 17.76
N VAL A 206 5.96 5.41 16.80
CA VAL A 206 6.01 6.86 16.97
C VAL A 206 5.05 7.31 18.07
N ASP A 207 3.79 6.81 18.07
CA ASP A 207 2.80 7.13 19.09
C ASP A 207 3.25 6.68 20.51
N LEU A 208 3.81 5.46 20.58
CA LEU A 208 4.30 4.92 21.86
C LEU A 208 5.48 5.72 22.41
N LEU A 209 6.46 6.01 21.56
CA LEU A 209 7.62 6.83 21.95
C LEU A 209 7.20 8.24 22.40
N ALA A 210 6.27 8.87 21.68
CA ALA A 210 5.74 10.19 22.07
C ALA A 210 5.01 10.14 23.41
N GLN A 211 4.22 9.09 23.67
CA GLN A 211 3.54 8.86 24.93
C GLN A 211 4.52 8.77 26.12
N TYR A 212 5.64 8.05 25.92
CA TYR A 212 6.66 7.87 26.96
C TYR A 212 7.74 8.96 26.96
N LYS A 213 7.66 9.95 26.04
CA LYS A 213 8.65 11.02 25.87
C LYS A 213 10.06 10.45 25.64
N GLN A 214 10.15 9.42 24.83
CA GLN A 214 11.38 8.74 24.46
C GLN A 214 11.70 8.98 23.00
N THR A 215 12.98 8.84 22.66
CA THR A 215 13.52 9.07 21.32
C THR A 215 14.13 7.81 20.74
N ILE A 216 14.19 7.75 19.41
CA ILE A 216 14.77 6.63 18.66
C ILE A 216 15.72 7.15 17.57
N THR A 217 16.76 6.37 17.32
CA THR A 217 17.68 6.53 16.19
C THR A 217 17.77 5.24 15.38
N THR A 218 18.29 5.32 14.15
CA THR A 218 18.52 4.14 13.30
C THR A 218 19.96 4.08 12.81
N ALA A 219 20.50 2.85 12.72
CA ALA A 219 21.80 2.55 12.13
C ALA A 219 21.61 1.49 11.04
N GLU A 220 21.57 1.91 9.79
CA GLU A 220 21.17 1.09 8.66
C GLU A 220 22.34 0.81 7.70
N SER A 221 22.44 -0.43 7.24
CA SER A 221 23.36 -0.84 6.18
C SER A 221 22.56 -1.26 4.93
N CYS A 222 22.19 -2.51 4.81
CA CYS A 222 21.51 -3.07 3.64
C CYS A 222 20.13 -2.46 3.35
N THR A 223 19.46 -1.91 4.35
CA THR A 223 18.15 -1.26 4.22
C THR A 223 18.22 0.15 3.65
N GLY A 224 19.43 0.77 3.59
CA GLY A 224 19.68 2.02 2.89
C GLY A 224 18.89 3.24 3.38
N GLY A 225 18.42 3.27 4.62
CA GLY A 225 17.59 4.33 5.18
C GLY A 225 16.08 4.05 5.13
N LEU A 226 15.66 2.84 4.80
CA LEU A 226 14.24 2.47 4.68
C LEU A 226 13.51 2.56 6.02
N ILE A 227 14.16 2.18 7.14
CA ILE A 227 13.56 2.26 8.48
C ILE A 227 13.36 3.72 8.86
N ALA A 228 14.39 4.56 8.72
CA ALA A 228 14.32 5.98 8.93
C ALA A 228 13.22 6.64 8.08
N SER A 229 13.14 6.30 6.81
CA SER A 229 12.11 6.78 5.88
C SER A 229 10.70 6.40 6.34
N ASN A 230 10.48 5.17 6.83
CA ASN A 230 9.17 4.75 7.34
C ASN A 230 8.77 5.51 8.62
N LEU A 231 9.72 5.82 9.52
CA LEU A 231 9.45 6.60 10.72
C LEU A 231 9.12 8.06 10.37
N THR A 232 9.93 8.68 9.51
CA THR A 232 9.77 10.10 9.14
C THR A 232 8.52 10.40 8.32
N ARG A 233 7.89 9.41 7.69
CA ARG A 233 6.59 9.54 7.03
C ARG A 233 5.43 9.80 7.99
N ILE A 234 5.60 9.46 9.27
CA ILE A 234 4.53 9.59 10.27
C ILE A 234 4.50 11.03 10.81
N ALA A 235 3.32 11.65 10.80
CA ALA A 235 3.13 12.97 11.38
C ALA A 235 3.50 12.97 12.87
N GLY A 236 4.30 13.93 13.31
CA GLY A 236 4.80 14.01 14.67
C GLY A 236 6.12 13.25 14.94
N SER A 237 6.66 12.54 13.96
CA SER A 237 7.93 11.79 14.09
C SER A 237 9.11 12.66 14.54
N SER A 238 9.12 13.96 14.23
CA SER A 238 10.19 14.89 14.66
C SER A 238 10.30 15.06 16.19
N GLN A 239 9.31 14.61 16.95
CA GLN A 239 9.36 14.64 18.41
C GLN A 239 10.08 13.42 19.00
N VAL A 240 10.26 12.37 18.22
CA VAL A 240 10.76 11.08 18.70
C VAL A 240 11.93 10.53 17.89
N PHE A 241 12.14 11.00 16.65
CA PHE A 241 13.20 10.52 15.77
C PHE A 241 14.33 11.53 15.68
N GLU A 242 15.50 11.21 16.25
CA GLU A 242 16.64 12.12 16.35
C GLU A 242 17.54 12.07 15.11
N ALA A 243 17.94 10.87 14.70
CA ALA A 243 18.88 10.69 13.58
C ALA A 243 18.73 9.33 12.90
N GLY A 244 19.09 9.28 11.62
CA GLY A 244 19.25 8.03 10.87
C GLY A 244 20.63 7.97 10.24
N TYR A 245 21.42 6.94 10.60
CA TYR A 245 22.76 6.71 10.08
C TYR A 245 22.71 5.65 9.00
N VAL A 246 22.97 6.00 7.75
CA VAL A 246 23.12 5.05 6.64
C VAL A 246 24.61 4.77 6.47
N THR A 247 25.08 3.66 7.07
CA THR A 247 26.49 3.26 7.10
C THR A 247 26.71 2.03 6.24
N TYR A 248 26.67 2.21 4.90
CA TYR A 248 26.69 1.11 3.94
C TYR A 248 28.07 0.41 3.86
N SER A 249 29.17 1.18 3.78
CA SER A 249 30.52 0.64 3.71
C SER A 249 31.12 0.39 5.10
N ASN A 250 32.07 -0.55 5.19
CA ASN A 250 32.81 -0.83 6.42
C ASN A 250 33.56 0.39 6.95
N ARG A 251 34.17 1.18 6.05
CA ARG A 251 34.84 2.43 6.41
C ARG A 251 33.88 3.38 7.13
N ILE A 252 32.67 3.59 6.59
CA ILE A 252 31.70 4.52 7.17
C ILE A 252 31.12 3.96 8.49
N LYS A 253 30.97 2.64 8.63
CA LYS A 253 30.61 2.03 9.93
C LYS A 253 31.63 2.42 11.01
N SER A 254 32.93 2.37 10.68
CA SER A 254 33.99 2.74 11.65
C SER A 254 34.05 4.25 11.87
N GLU A 255 33.99 5.07 10.83
CA GLU A 255 34.14 6.52 10.95
C GLU A 255 32.98 7.21 11.66
N LEU A 256 31.74 6.79 11.39
CA LEU A 256 30.56 7.44 11.95
C LEU A 256 30.04 6.79 13.23
N LEU A 257 30.15 5.48 13.35
CA LEU A 257 29.57 4.70 14.46
C LEU A 257 30.63 4.04 15.33
N ASN A 258 31.91 4.29 15.10
CA ASN A 258 33.05 3.73 15.85
C ASN A 258 33.09 2.19 15.87
N VAL A 259 32.56 1.52 14.82
CA VAL A 259 32.70 0.07 14.67
C VAL A 259 34.16 -0.28 14.52
N LYS A 260 34.64 -1.19 15.34
CA LYS A 260 36.08 -1.55 15.38
C LYS A 260 36.47 -2.30 14.11
N GLN A 261 37.63 -1.96 13.54
CA GLN A 261 38.19 -2.68 12.40
C GLN A 261 38.43 -4.14 12.71
N GLN A 262 38.86 -4.44 13.93
CA GLN A 262 39.07 -5.83 14.40
C GLN A 262 37.77 -6.63 14.33
N THR A 263 36.65 -6.07 14.82
CA THR A 263 35.34 -6.74 14.79
C THR A 263 34.87 -7.00 13.35
N LEU A 264 35.11 -6.04 12.42
CA LEU A 264 34.79 -6.19 11.01
C LEU A 264 35.65 -7.30 10.34
N VAL A 265 36.91 -7.45 10.72
CA VAL A 265 37.80 -8.48 10.17
C VAL A 265 37.46 -9.86 10.72
N GLU A 266 37.22 -9.97 12.03
CA GLU A 266 36.97 -11.24 12.71
C GLU A 266 35.58 -11.83 12.43
N HIS A 267 34.54 -10.97 12.34
CA HIS A 267 33.16 -11.40 12.27
C HIS A 267 32.46 -11.04 10.94
N GLY A 268 33.08 -10.22 10.11
CA GLY A 268 32.46 -9.70 8.91
C GLY A 268 31.39 -8.62 9.18
N ALA A 269 31.03 -7.86 8.13
CA ALA A 269 30.07 -6.75 8.24
C ALA A 269 28.65 -7.21 8.60
N VAL A 270 28.29 -8.45 8.27
CA VAL A 270 26.97 -9.04 8.53
C VAL A 270 27.13 -10.01 9.71
N SER A 271 27.12 -9.45 10.90
CA SER A 271 27.27 -10.21 12.15
C SER A 271 26.61 -9.47 13.31
N GLU A 272 26.22 -10.22 14.32
CA GLU A 272 25.67 -9.69 15.57
C GLU A 272 26.65 -8.72 16.26
N ALA A 273 27.95 -9.04 16.28
CA ALA A 273 28.96 -8.18 16.86
C ALA A 273 29.03 -6.79 16.20
N VAL A 274 29.00 -6.75 14.86
CA VAL A 274 29.02 -5.48 14.09
C VAL A 274 27.72 -4.71 14.27
N VAL A 275 26.56 -5.36 14.25
CA VAL A 275 25.26 -4.70 14.44
C VAL A 275 25.15 -4.10 15.85
N LEU A 276 25.69 -4.79 16.86
CA LEU A 276 25.72 -4.28 18.22
C LEU A 276 26.62 -3.04 18.35
N GLU A 277 27.81 -3.05 17.75
CA GLU A 277 28.70 -1.88 17.75
C GLU A 277 28.08 -0.70 16.96
N MET A 278 27.41 -0.97 15.84
CA MET A 278 26.65 0.06 15.10
C MET A 278 25.55 0.69 15.98
N ALA A 279 24.81 -0.14 16.72
CA ALA A 279 23.77 0.32 17.63
C ALA A 279 24.35 1.22 18.74
N GLN A 280 25.41 0.76 19.39
CA GLN A 280 26.09 1.51 20.46
C GLN A 280 26.64 2.85 19.96
N GLY A 281 27.25 2.85 18.78
CA GLY A 281 27.77 4.07 18.15
C GLY A 281 26.66 5.07 17.81
N ALA A 282 25.53 4.58 17.28
CA ALA A 282 24.38 5.43 16.96
C ALA A 282 23.73 6.04 18.21
N LEU A 283 23.57 5.24 19.27
CA LEU A 283 23.07 5.77 20.56
C LEU A 283 23.99 6.82 21.13
N ALA A 284 25.30 6.58 21.14
CA ALA A 284 26.28 7.53 21.64
C ALA A 284 26.29 8.84 20.84
N ALA A 285 26.12 8.76 19.52
CA ALA A 285 26.15 9.91 18.64
C ALA A 285 24.84 10.73 18.66
N SER A 286 23.68 10.10 18.83
CA SER A 286 22.38 10.77 18.81
C SER A 286 21.87 11.17 20.19
N GLY A 287 22.31 10.47 21.26
CA GLY A 287 21.75 10.64 22.60
C GLY A 287 20.32 10.09 22.74
N SER A 288 19.86 9.29 21.79
CA SER A 288 18.51 8.69 21.82
C SER A 288 18.38 7.62 22.91
N ASP A 289 17.12 7.35 23.33
CA ASP A 289 16.81 6.29 24.30
C ASP A 289 16.85 4.90 23.66
N TRP A 290 16.48 4.83 22.37
CA TRP A 290 16.37 3.58 21.60
C TRP A 290 17.11 3.64 20.27
N VAL A 291 17.53 2.48 19.80
CA VAL A 291 18.15 2.32 18.48
C VAL A 291 17.66 1.06 17.78
N VAL A 292 17.45 1.17 16.47
CA VAL A 292 17.31 0.02 15.59
C VAL A 292 18.53 -0.03 14.68
N SER A 293 19.28 -1.15 14.75
CA SER A 293 20.45 -1.38 13.91
C SER A 293 20.27 -2.58 13.00
N VAL A 294 20.62 -2.43 11.72
CA VAL A 294 20.47 -3.48 10.71
C VAL A 294 21.70 -3.56 9.82
N SER A 295 22.23 -4.77 9.70
CA SER A 295 23.21 -5.16 8.69
C SER A 295 22.78 -6.45 8.00
N GLY A 296 23.08 -6.61 6.72
CA GLY A 296 22.66 -7.78 5.94
C GLY A 296 23.15 -7.72 4.51
N ILE A 297 22.83 -8.75 3.75
CA ILE A 297 23.10 -8.85 2.32
C ILE A 297 21.85 -8.46 1.56
N ALA A 298 21.95 -7.41 0.72
CA ALA A 298 20.81 -6.89 -0.03
C ALA A 298 20.37 -7.79 -1.21
N GLY A 299 21.11 -8.88 -1.49
CA GLY A 299 20.82 -9.78 -2.63
C GLY A 299 21.11 -9.14 -4.01
N PRO A 300 20.78 -9.84 -5.12
CA PRO A 300 20.16 -11.17 -5.17
C PRO A 300 21.11 -12.34 -4.87
N GLY A 301 22.41 -12.13 -4.74
CA GLY A 301 23.40 -13.16 -4.42
C GLY A 301 24.19 -12.84 -3.18
N GLY A 302 25.05 -13.79 -2.72
CA GLY A 302 26.00 -13.59 -1.62
C GLY A 302 25.47 -13.91 -0.22
N GLY A 303 24.22 -14.38 -0.09
CA GLY A 303 23.71 -14.92 1.16
C GLY A 303 24.27 -16.32 1.44
N SER A 304 24.44 -16.66 2.72
CA SER A 304 24.66 -18.03 3.21
C SER A 304 23.34 -18.61 3.71
N GLU A 305 23.20 -19.93 3.63
CA GLU A 305 22.08 -20.67 4.23
C GLU A 305 22.07 -20.54 5.76
#